data_991cbd994e3b378e800945a1f5daa2fd
#
_entry.id   991cbd994e3b378e800945a1f5daa2fd
#
_cell.length_a   1.000
_cell.length_b   1.000
_cell.length_c   1.000
_cell.angle_alpha   90.00
_cell.angle_beta   90.00
_cell.angle_gamma   90.00
#
_symmetry.space_group_name_H-M   'P 1'
#
loop_
_entity.id
_entity.type
_entity.pdbx_description
1 polymer ?
#
loop_
_entity_poly.entity_id
_entity_poly.type
_entity_poly.pdbx_seq_one_letter_code
_entity_poly.pdbx_strand_id
1 'polypeptide(L)'
;LKKNTIFCITCCMILLGGCLNQENENAEMEKQRNKEDEQYISVQDYDGEGYTLRGGQEEAVDIAEQHKEEIVKAVEKFFLENYKIEVKVNHFIGAKDAVSVTVESVNKPFFYSYAIVPVDFKSKTVATDQVFTLEGEVEQDIQTGLYAMAYEEEFSNLDKYLEKIEKEHPIISINKTAIQNTNIIRGYAKPYYFISIGSYTMDELFDRYMKNPTINKKKIKKFLISNPIDPEYITISIEFFMEAKDVEPDQKIFNMIVKDIKEMADIPKGSYSIFLNDNDINKQTAMGKNAISVSYPDSIIKE
;
A
#
# COMPACT_ATOMS: atom_id res chain seq x y z
N LEU A 1 -38.48 70.47 28.75
CA LEU A 1 -39.37 70.02 29.83
C LEU A 1 -39.28 68.53 30.07
N LYS A 2 -38.97 68.23 31.33
CA LYS A 2 -39.25 67.01 32.09
C LYS A 2 -38.58 65.70 31.59
N LYS A 3 -37.72 65.15 32.32
CA LYS A 3 -37.65 64.57 33.67
C LYS A 3 -37.53 63.03 33.60
N ASN A 4 -36.39 62.53 34.11
CA ASN A 4 -36.24 61.39 35.06
C ASN A 4 -36.69 60.00 34.55
N THR A 5 -36.00 58.96 34.81
CA THR A 5 -35.52 58.46 36.09
C THR A 5 -34.54 57.31 35.90
N ILE A 6 -33.53 57.27 36.72
CA ILE A 6 -32.62 56.21 37.08
C ILE A 6 -33.38 54.89 37.38
N PHE A 7 -32.91 53.78 36.87
CA PHE A 7 -33.03 52.53 37.58
C PHE A 7 -31.75 51.68 37.41
N CYS A 8 -30.91 51.81 38.43
CA CYS A 8 -29.86 50.79 38.70
C CYS A 8 -30.55 49.56 39.27
N ILE A 9 -30.42 48.44 38.60
CA ILE A 9 -30.58 47.14 39.25
C ILE A 9 -29.40 46.27 38.88
N THR A 10 -28.59 46.10 39.87
CA THR A 10 -27.63 45.04 40.14
C THR A 10 -28.11 43.69 39.62
N CYS A 11 -27.33 43.06 38.81
CA CYS A 11 -27.34 41.60 38.66
C CYS A 11 -25.89 41.09 38.65
N CYS A 12 -25.37 40.91 39.85
CA CYS A 12 -24.31 39.96 40.13
C CYS A 12 -24.91 38.55 40.09
N MET A 13 -24.08 37.62 39.76
CA MET A 13 -24.29 36.17 39.72
C MET A 13 -24.74 35.60 38.34
N ILE A 14 -23.76 35.13 37.62
CA ILE A 14 -23.60 33.73 37.25
C ILE A 14 -22.17 33.61 36.71
N LEU A 15 -21.17 33.42 37.55
CA LEU A 15 -19.86 32.86 37.27
C LEU A 15 -19.75 31.51 38.01
N LEU A 16 -20.52 30.56 37.62
CA LEU A 16 -20.37 29.15 38.07
C LEU A 16 -20.99 28.24 37.02
N GLY A 17 -20.28 28.06 35.92
CA GLY A 17 -20.70 27.15 34.83
C GLY A 17 -19.59 26.77 33.86
N GLY A 18 -18.36 27.23 34.10
CA GLY A 18 -17.25 27.01 33.13
C GLY A 18 -16.38 25.79 33.37
N CYS A 19 -16.45 25.14 34.52
CA CYS A 19 -15.54 23.99 34.81
C CYS A 19 -16.10 22.65 34.42
N LEU A 20 -17.41 22.45 34.31
CA LEU A 20 -18.01 21.17 33.98
C LEU A 20 -17.93 20.82 32.47
N ASN A 21 -17.88 21.81 31.58
CA ASN A 21 -17.69 21.58 30.14
C ASN A 21 -16.24 21.26 29.81
N GLN A 22 -15.28 21.84 30.49
CA GLN A 22 -13.86 21.66 30.22
C GLN A 22 -13.37 20.25 30.65
N GLU A 23 -13.92 19.67 31.70
CA GLU A 23 -13.63 18.28 32.10
C GLU A 23 -14.23 17.26 31.14
N ASN A 24 -15.42 17.50 30.60
CA ASN A 24 -16.04 16.66 29.59
C ASN A 24 -15.33 16.75 28.24
N GLU A 25 -14.93 17.94 27.79
CA GLU A 25 -14.16 18.14 26.56
C GLU A 25 -12.77 17.48 26.67
N ASN A 26 -12.10 17.59 27.79
CA ASN A 26 -10.83 16.92 28.04
C ASN A 26 -10.97 15.38 28.06
N ALA A 27 -12.04 14.86 28.70
CA ALA A 27 -12.30 13.44 28.74
C ALA A 27 -12.72 12.86 27.36
N GLU A 28 -13.42 13.64 26.53
CA GLU A 28 -13.73 13.25 25.16
C GLU A 28 -12.49 13.31 24.26
N MET A 29 -11.65 14.34 24.38
CA MET A 29 -10.37 14.46 23.67
C MET A 29 -9.40 13.33 24.08
N GLU A 30 -9.34 12.97 25.36
CA GLU A 30 -8.52 11.86 25.84
C GLU A 30 -9.03 10.50 25.34
N LYS A 31 -10.35 10.28 25.29
CA LYS A 31 -10.94 9.10 24.67
C LYS A 31 -10.70 9.03 23.16
N GLN A 32 -10.71 10.16 22.48
CA GLN A 32 -10.47 10.22 21.05
C GLN A 32 -8.99 9.98 20.74
N ARG A 33 -8.08 10.53 21.54
CA ARG A 33 -6.64 10.29 21.44
C ARG A 33 -6.29 8.81 21.71
N ASN A 34 -6.87 8.22 22.77
CA ASN A 34 -6.67 6.80 23.07
C ASN A 34 -7.18 5.89 21.95
N LYS A 35 -8.29 6.23 21.27
CA LYS A 35 -8.78 5.48 20.11
C LYS A 35 -7.89 5.66 18.88
N GLU A 36 -7.31 6.84 18.68
CA GLU A 36 -6.35 7.08 17.61
C GLU A 36 -5.06 6.30 17.87
N ASP A 37 -4.52 6.33 19.10
CA ASP A 37 -3.33 5.58 19.49
C ASP A 37 -3.53 4.04 19.34
N GLU A 38 -4.74 3.53 19.58
CA GLU A 38 -5.07 2.12 19.35
C GLU A 38 -5.10 1.72 17.86
N GLN A 39 -5.34 2.68 16.94
CA GLN A 39 -5.41 2.43 15.50
C GLN A 39 -4.04 2.46 14.83
N TYR A 40 -3.06 3.13 15.43
CA TYR A 40 -1.74 3.29 14.86
C TYR A 40 -0.71 2.42 15.59
N ILE A 41 0.32 2.04 14.86
CA ILE A 41 1.48 1.29 15.38
C ILE A 41 2.73 1.83 14.69
N SER A 42 3.86 1.65 15.33
CA SER A 42 5.15 1.95 14.72
C SER A 42 5.38 1.10 13.47
N VAL A 43 5.85 1.70 12.39
CA VAL A 43 6.06 0.99 11.12
C VAL A 43 7.02 -0.20 11.27
N GLN A 44 8.00 -0.14 12.19
CA GLN A 44 8.90 -1.27 12.48
C GLN A 44 8.18 -2.48 13.05
N ASP A 45 7.11 -2.24 13.80
CA ASP A 45 6.33 -3.26 14.50
C ASP A 45 5.14 -3.75 13.66
N TYR A 46 4.87 -3.10 12.51
CA TYR A 46 3.74 -3.45 11.66
C TYR A 46 4.11 -4.59 10.69
N ASP A 47 3.39 -5.68 10.79
CA ASP A 47 3.53 -6.87 9.94
C ASP A 47 2.28 -7.20 9.10
N GLY A 48 1.29 -6.30 9.11
CA GLY A 48 -0.01 -6.49 8.46
C GLY A 48 -1.11 -6.96 9.41
N GLU A 49 -0.82 -7.23 10.69
CA GLU A 49 -1.85 -7.58 11.66
C GLU A 49 -2.87 -6.44 11.82
N GLY A 50 -4.14 -6.80 11.83
CA GLY A 50 -5.26 -5.85 11.91
C GLY A 50 -5.66 -5.22 10.58
N TYR A 51 -4.95 -5.49 9.47
CA TYR A 51 -5.36 -5.02 8.15
C TYR A 51 -6.70 -5.63 7.73
N THR A 52 -7.60 -4.77 7.24
CA THR A 52 -8.94 -5.19 6.85
C THR A 52 -9.36 -4.57 5.52
N LEU A 53 -10.08 -5.33 4.71
CA LEU A 53 -10.76 -4.81 3.53
C LEU A 53 -12.10 -4.19 3.92
N ARG A 54 -12.56 -3.22 3.13
CA ARG A 54 -13.87 -2.61 3.35
C ARG A 54 -14.99 -3.65 3.32
N GLY A 55 -15.68 -3.81 4.45
CA GLY A 55 -16.71 -4.83 4.65
C GLY A 55 -16.15 -6.23 4.86
N GLY A 56 -14.86 -6.35 5.16
CA GLY A 56 -14.21 -7.60 5.54
C GLY A 56 -14.84 -8.20 6.81
N GLN A 57 -14.83 -9.52 6.89
CA GLN A 57 -15.45 -10.30 7.96
C GLN A 57 -14.40 -11.23 8.56
N GLU A 58 -14.12 -11.08 9.85
CA GLU A 58 -13.16 -11.94 10.56
C GLU A 58 -13.59 -13.41 10.54
N GLU A 59 -14.90 -13.69 10.63
CA GLU A 59 -15.41 -15.05 10.53
C GLU A 59 -15.05 -15.75 9.22
N ALA A 60 -14.86 -14.97 8.12
CA ALA A 60 -14.40 -15.54 6.86
C ALA A 60 -12.95 -16.05 6.96
N VAL A 61 -12.10 -15.34 7.72
CA VAL A 61 -10.73 -15.78 7.98
C VAL A 61 -10.71 -17.02 8.86
N ASP A 62 -11.52 -17.05 9.91
CA ASP A 62 -11.63 -18.21 10.81
C ASP A 62 -12.04 -19.49 10.06
N ILE A 63 -12.98 -19.37 9.12
CA ILE A 63 -13.39 -20.48 8.26
C ILE A 63 -12.27 -20.85 7.30
N ALA A 64 -11.63 -19.86 6.66
CA ALA A 64 -10.54 -20.10 5.71
C ALA A 64 -9.34 -20.81 6.36
N GLU A 65 -8.96 -20.44 7.59
CA GLU A 65 -7.86 -21.12 8.29
C GLU A 65 -8.15 -22.59 8.57
N GLN A 66 -9.44 -22.98 8.80
CA GLN A 66 -9.84 -24.38 8.94
C GLN A 66 -9.71 -25.16 7.62
N HIS A 67 -9.75 -24.48 6.47
CA HIS A 67 -9.64 -25.03 5.12
C HIS A 67 -8.34 -24.63 4.40
N LYS A 68 -7.34 -24.20 5.15
CA LYS A 68 -6.10 -23.61 4.64
C LYS A 68 -5.43 -24.41 3.52
N GLU A 69 -5.24 -25.73 3.73
CA GLU A 69 -4.57 -26.58 2.73
C GLU A 69 -5.35 -26.69 1.41
N GLU A 70 -6.68 -26.67 1.48
CA GLU A 70 -7.54 -26.73 0.29
C GLU A 70 -7.49 -25.41 -0.47
N ILE A 71 -7.54 -24.27 0.24
CA ILE A 71 -7.44 -22.93 -0.34
C ILE A 71 -6.07 -22.73 -1.00
N VAL A 72 -4.97 -23.07 -0.31
CA VAL A 72 -3.61 -22.92 -0.85
C VAL A 72 -3.49 -23.69 -2.18
N LYS A 73 -3.89 -24.97 -2.22
CA LYS A 73 -3.84 -25.77 -3.45
C LYS A 73 -4.71 -25.19 -4.57
N ALA A 74 -5.89 -24.69 -4.24
CA ALA A 74 -6.81 -24.11 -5.22
C ALA A 74 -6.27 -22.82 -5.81
N VAL A 75 -5.71 -21.93 -4.98
CA VAL A 75 -5.13 -20.65 -5.41
C VAL A 75 -3.86 -20.87 -6.23
N GLU A 76 -2.94 -21.73 -5.80
CA GLU A 76 -1.73 -22.09 -6.56
C GLU A 76 -2.10 -22.66 -7.94
N LYS A 77 -3.06 -23.58 -7.98
CA LYS A 77 -3.59 -24.14 -9.23
C LYS A 77 -4.21 -23.06 -10.12
N PHE A 78 -5.01 -22.16 -9.54
CA PHE A 78 -5.65 -21.06 -10.28
C PHE A 78 -4.62 -20.18 -10.99
N PHE A 79 -3.56 -19.75 -10.31
CA PHE A 79 -2.50 -18.93 -10.92
C PHE A 79 -1.72 -19.72 -11.99
N LEU A 80 -1.41 -20.97 -11.74
CA LEU A 80 -0.69 -21.80 -12.71
C LEU A 80 -1.52 -22.04 -14.00
N GLU A 81 -2.80 -22.31 -13.87
CA GLU A 81 -3.68 -22.60 -15.02
C GLU A 81 -4.02 -21.35 -15.82
N ASN A 82 -4.35 -20.24 -15.14
CA ASN A 82 -4.81 -19.01 -15.80
C ASN A 82 -3.67 -18.07 -16.20
N TYR A 83 -2.58 -18.00 -15.42
CA TYR A 83 -1.51 -17.02 -15.62
C TYR A 83 -0.13 -17.65 -15.89
N LYS A 84 -0.05 -18.98 -15.92
CA LYS A 84 1.19 -19.73 -16.23
C LYS A 84 2.34 -19.45 -15.27
N ILE A 85 2.03 -19.14 -14.01
CA ILE A 85 3.02 -18.81 -12.99
C ILE A 85 2.72 -19.52 -11.68
N GLU A 86 3.77 -19.98 -11.03
CA GLU A 86 3.70 -20.52 -9.67
C GLU A 86 3.72 -19.37 -8.67
N VAL A 87 2.84 -19.47 -7.68
CA VAL A 87 2.76 -18.51 -6.56
C VAL A 87 2.87 -19.24 -5.24
N LYS A 88 3.22 -18.50 -4.21
CA LYS A 88 3.16 -18.90 -2.81
C LYS A 88 2.09 -18.07 -2.13
N VAL A 89 1.19 -18.72 -1.42
CA VAL A 89 0.21 -18.05 -0.56
C VAL A 89 0.91 -17.50 0.69
N ASN A 90 0.61 -16.25 1.03
CA ASN A 90 1.17 -15.57 2.19
C ASN A 90 0.15 -15.45 3.33
N HIS A 91 -1.02 -14.86 3.08
CA HIS A 91 -1.96 -14.49 4.14
C HIS A 91 -3.42 -14.55 3.67
N PHE A 92 -4.35 -14.64 4.64
CA PHE A 92 -5.80 -14.58 4.44
C PHE A 92 -6.36 -13.29 5.04
N ILE A 93 -7.12 -12.53 4.27
CA ILE A 93 -7.75 -11.29 4.69
C ILE A 93 -9.26 -11.42 4.48
N GLY A 94 -10.05 -11.11 5.51
CA GLY A 94 -11.50 -11.15 5.42
C GLY A 94 -12.02 -10.19 4.36
N ALA A 95 -12.88 -10.68 3.46
CA ALA A 95 -13.61 -9.92 2.46
C ALA A 95 -15.11 -10.12 2.67
N LYS A 96 -15.95 -9.42 1.90
CA LYS A 96 -17.40 -9.61 1.99
C LYS A 96 -17.78 -10.96 1.38
N ASP A 97 -18.33 -11.86 2.19
CA ASP A 97 -18.74 -13.21 1.81
C ASP A 97 -17.61 -14.05 1.16
N ALA A 98 -16.35 -13.74 1.49
CA ALA A 98 -15.18 -14.35 0.91
C ALA A 98 -13.93 -14.14 1.78
N VAL A 99 -12.84 -14.80 1.40
CA VAL A 99 -11.50 -14.48 1.86
C VAL A 99 -10.65 -14.01 0.67
N SER A 100 -9.91 -12.93 0.85
CA SER A 100 -8.84 -12.50 -0.05
C SER A 100 -7.55 -13.18 0.38
N VAL A 101 -6.91 -13.86 -0.56
CA VAL A 101 -5.71 -14.67 -0.34
C VAL A 101 -4.54 -13.98 -1.01
N THR A 102 -3.64 -13.40 -0.24
CA THR A 102 -2.45 -12.74 -0.79
C THR A 102 -1.42 -13.74 -1.26
N VAL A 103 -0.77 -13.42 -2.36
CA VAL A 103 0.24 -14.28 -2.98
C VAL A 103 1.47 -13.50 -3.42
N GLU A 104 2.62 -14.18 -3.50
CA GLU A 104 3.81 -13.71 -4.19
C GLU A 104 4.23 -14.73 -5.25
N SER A 105 4.73 -14.29 -6.40
CA SER A 105 5.27 -15.19 -7.41
C SER A 105 6.54 -15.87 -6.93
N VAL A 106 6.69 -17.17 -7.22
CA VAL A 106 7.89 -17.95 -6.86
C VAL A 106 9.02 -17.68 -7.83
N ASN A 107 8.69 -17.50 -9.11
CA ASN A 107 9.64 -17.30 -10.20
C ASN A 107 9.42 -15.95 -10.90
N LYS A 108 10.36 -15.55 -11.76
CA LYS A 108 10.20 -14.33 -12.59
C LYS A 108 9.07 -14.50 -13.61
N PRO A 109 8.29 -13.45 -13.85
CA PRO A 109 8.36 -12.10 -13.26
C PRO A 109 7.95 -12.07 -11.78
N PHE A 110 8.65 -11.30 -10.93
CA PHE A 110 8.30 -11.15 -9.52
C PHE A 110 7.20 -10.11 -9.34
N PHE A 111 6.16 -10.46 -8.59
CA PHE A 111 5.06 -9.57 -8.21
C PHE A 111 4.32 -10.10 -6.98
N TYR A 112 3.60 -9.21 -6.31
CA TYR A 112 2.57 -9.53 -5.31
C TYR A 112 1.20 -9.39 -5.95
N SER A 113 0.27 -10.26 -5.55
CA SER A 113 -1.10 -10.24 -6.04
C SER A 113 -2.04 -10.91 -5.04
N TYR A 114 -3.27 -11.18 -5.43
CA TYR A 114 -4.25 -11.87 -4.60
C TYR A 114 -5.23 -12.69 -5.43
N ALA A 115 -5.92 -13.61 -4.77
CA ALA A 115 -7.11 -14.26 -5.28
C ALA A 115 -8.25 -14.18 -4.26
N ILE A 116 -9.48 -14.34 -4.70
CA ILE A 116 -10.68 -14.33 -3.87
C ILE A 116 -11.28 -15.73 -3.86
N VAL A 117 -11.56 -16.25 -2.66
CA VAL A 117 -12.21 -17.54 -2.44
C VAL A 117 -13.51 -17.30 -1.68
N PRO A 118 -14.68 -17.62 -2.26
CA PRO A 118 -15.97 -17.45 -1.58
C PRO A 118 -16.11 -18.35 -0.35
N VAL A 119 -16.80 -17.83 0.67
CA VAL A 119 -17.04 -18.51 1.94
C VAL A 119 -18.55 -18.64 2.19
N ASP A 120 -19.01 -19.82 2.53
CA ASP A 120 -20.37 -20.07 3.01
C ASP A 120 -20.39 -20.15 4.55
N PHE A 121 -20.90 -19.09 5.19
CA PHE A 121 -20.99 -19.00 6.65
C PHE A 121 -21.96 -20.00 7.27
N LYS A 122 -22.96 -20.47 6.52
CA LYS A 122 -23.96 -21.42 7.05
C LYS A 122 -23.40 -22.83 7.17
N SER A 123 -22.74 -23.28 6.11
CA SER A 123 -22.09 -24.59 6.08
C SER A 123 -20.67 -24.58 6.63
N LYS A 124 -20.07 -23.38 6.85
CA LYS A 124 -18.67 -23.18 7.23
C LYS A 124 -17.71 -23.86 6.25
N THR A 125 -17.95 -23.64 4.96
CA THR A 125 -17.15 -24.20 3.87
C THR A 125 -16.61 -23.12 2.94
N VAL A 126 -15.64 -23.46 2.12
CA VAL A 126 -15.01 -22.59 1.12
C VAL A 126 -15.24 -23.15 -0.28
N ALA A 127 -15.52 -22.28 -1.25
CA ALA A 127 -15.74 -22.68 -2.64
C ALA A 127 -14.43 -22.67 -3.42
N THR A 128 -13.59 -23.68 -3.21
CA THR A 128 -12.27 -23.78 -3.85
C THR A 128 -12.31 -24.04 -5.38
N ASP A 129 -13.46 -24.39 -5.92
CA ASP A 129 -13.74 -24.48 -7.34
C ASP A 129 -14.16 -23.16 -7.98
N GLN A 130 -14.35 -22.10 -7.15
CA GLN A 130 -14.78 -20.77 -7.58
C GLN A 130 -13.73 -19.70 -7.22
N VAL A 131 -12.46 -20.03 -7.26
CA VAL A 131 -11.37 -19.06 -7.08
C VAL A 131 -11.39 -18.07 -8.24
N PHE A 132 -11.34 -16.77 -7.94
CA PHE A 132 -11.32 -15.72 -8.95
C PHE A 132 -10.48 -14.50 -8.52
N THR A 133 -10.26 -13.59 -9.45
CA THR A 133 -9.64 -12.27 -9.24
C THR A 133 -10.50 -11.20 -9.91
N LEU A 134 -10.29 -9.94 -9.56
CA LEU A 134 -10.92 -8.86 -10.30
C LEU A 134 -10.25 -8.73 -11.68
N GLU A 135 -11.06 -8.39 -12.68
CA GLU A 135 -10.64 -8.32 -14.08
C GLU A 135 -9.49 -7.33 -14.29
N GLY A 136 -8.42 -7.77 -14.93
CA GLY A 136 -7.26 -6.96 -15.27
C GLY A 136 -6.24 -6.75 -14.13
N GLU A 137 -6.56 -7.11 -12.88
CA GLU A 137 -5.67 -6.80 -11.76
C GLU A 137 -4.42 -7.67 -11.72
N VAL A 138 -4.56 -8.98 -11.87
CA VAL A 138 -3.40 -9.89 -11.91
C VAL A 138 -2.55 -9.66 -13.16
N GLU A 139 -3.21 -9.35 -14.28
CA GLU A 139 -2.55 -8.98 -15.53
C GLU A 139 -1.64 -7.77 -15.34
N GLN A 140 -2.13 -6.72 -14.66
CA GLN A 140 -1.33 -5.53 -14.33
C GLN A 140 -0.20 -5.86 -13.37
N ASP A 141 -0.44 -6.68 -12.34
CA ASP A 141 0.60 -7.12 -11.40
C ASP A 141 1.74 -7.84 -12.14
N ILE A 142 1.41 -8.75 -13.06
CA ILE A 142 2.40 -9.44 -13.92
C ILE A 142 3.13 -8.45 -14.83
N GLN A 143 2.43 -7.48 -15.42
CA GLN A 143 3.02 -6.45 -16.29
C GLN A 143 4.08 -5.63 -15.54
N THR A 144 3.84 -5.27 -14.27
CA THR A 144 4.85 -4.57 -13.44
C THR A 144 6.10 -5.42 -13.24
N GLY A 145 5.94 -6.72 -12.98
CA GLY A 145 7.04 -7.67 -12.86
C GLY A 145 7.84 -7.83 -14.16
N LEU A 146 7.15 -7.86 -15.31
CA LEU A 146 7.79 -7.89 -16.63
C LEU A 146 8.57 -6.59 -16.91
N TYR A 147 8.02 -5.45 -16.53
CA TYR A 147 8.68 -4.16 -16.63
C TYR A 147 9.95 -4.12 -15.77
N ALA A 148 9.86 -4.51 -14.50
CA ALA A 148 11.02 -4.59 -13.61
C ALA A 148 12.09 -5.56 -14.13
N MET A 149 11.68 -6.69 -14.72
CA MET A 149 12.60 -7.64 -15.33
C MET A 149 13.33 -7.06 -16.56
N ALA A 150 12.66 -6.24 -17.36
CA ALA A 150 13.26 -5.57 -18.54
C ALA A 150 14.30 -4.53 -18.14
N TYR A 151 14.06 -3.82 -17.06
CA TYR A 151 14.88 -2.71 -16.55
C TYR A 151 15.61 -3.06 -15.25
N GLU A 152 16.02 -4.35 -15.11
CA GLU A 152 16.65 -4.89 -13.90
C GLU A 152 17.92 -4.11 -13.47
N GLU A 153 18.68 -3.56 -14.42
CA GLU A 153 19.90 -2.78 -14.14
C GLU A 153 19.54 -1.40 -13.57
N GLU A 154 18.57 -0.74 -14.18
CA GLU A 154 18.06 0.56 -13.75
C GLU A 154 17.40 0.47 -12.38
N PHE A 155 16.62 -0.59 -12.13
CA PHE A 155 16.06 -0.88 -10.79
C PHE A 155 17.15 -1.20 -9.76
N SER A 156 18.21 -1.92 -10.15
CA SER A 156 19.36 -2.17 -9.25
C SER A 156 20.07 -0.88 -8.84
N ASN A 157 20.13 0.14 -9.73
CA ASN A 157 20.69 1.44 -9.37
C ASN A 157 19.79 2.21 -8.40
N LEU A 158 18.46 2.17 -8.62
CA LEU A 158 17.49 2.73 -7.70
C LEU A 158 17.55 2.04 -6.31
N ASP A 159 17.59 0.71 -6.28
CA ASP A 159 17.75 -0.08 -5.05
C ASP A 159 18.96 0.36 -4.24
N LYS A 160 20.14 0.44 -4.88
CA LYS A 160 21.38 0.85 -4.21
C LYS A 160 21.29 2.26 -3.61
N TYR A 161 20.65 3.17 -4.33
CA TYR A 161 20.43 4.52 -3.83
C TYR A 161 19.50 4.51 -2.61
N LEU A 162 18.35 3.86 -2.70
CA LEU A 162 17.36 3.82 -1.61
C LEU A 162 17.89 3.10 -0.37
N GLU A 163 18.60 1.98 -0.54
CA GLU A 163 19.29 1.29 0.56
C GLU A 163 20.38 2.16 1.23
N LYS A 164 21.06 3.00 0.44
CA LYS A 164 22.07 3.91 0.96
C LYS A 164 21.44 4.99 1.82
N ILE A 165 20.40 5.66 1.33
CA ILE A 165 19.76 6.75 2.09
C ILE A 165 19.07 6.25 3.36
N GLU A 166 18.48 5.05 3.35
CA GLU A 166 17.93 4.40 4.55
C GLU A 166 19.02 4.16 5.62
N LYS A 167 20.24 3.83 5.21
CA LYS A 167 21.39 3.63 6.14
C LYS A 167 21.99 4.93 6.66
N GLU A 168 21.94 6.00 5.87
CA GLU A 168 22.60 7.28 6.17
C GLU A 168 21.68 8.28 6.89
N HIS A 169 20.37 8.06 6.89
CA HIS A 169 19.37 8.95 7.47
C HIS A 169 18.42 8.20 8.41
N PRO A 170 17.78 8.89 9.37
CA PRO A 170 16.86 8.30 10.34
C PRO A 170 15.48 8.02 9.70
N ILE A 171 15.47 7.27 8.63
CA ILE A 171 14.28 6.82 7.89
C ILE A 171 14.34 5.32 7.65
N ILE A 172 13.20 4.70 7.52
CA ILE A 172 13.05 3.26 7.29
C ILE A 172 11.95 2.98 6.25
N SER A 173 12.05 1.82 5.65
CA SER A 173 11.02 1.28 4.76
C SER A 173 10.01 0.43 5.52
N ILE A 174 8.88 0.11 4.86
CA ILE A 174 7.88 -0.81 5.41
C ILE A 174 8.47 -2.23 5.53
N ASN A 175 8.01 -3.00 6.52
CA ASN A 175 8.39 -4.40 6.68
C ASN A 175 7.89 -5.23 5.49
N LYS A 176 8.76 -6.10 4.95
CA LYS A 176 8.37 -7.03 3.88
C LYS A 176 7.18 -7.90 4.26
N THR A 177 7.07 -8.31 5.52
CA THR A 177 5.94 -9.11 6.02
C THR A 177 4.62 -8.33 5.90
N ALA A 178 4.63 -7.02 6.14
CA ALA A 178 3.44 -6.19 5.95
C ALA A 178 2.99 -6.16 4.48
N ILE A 179 3.93 -6.10 3.53
CA ILE A 179 3.60 -6.20 2.08
C ILE A 179 2.97 -7.56 1.76
N GLN A 180 3.49 -8.64 2.34
CA GLN A 180 2.97 -10.00 2.11
C GLN A 180 1.58 -10.21 2.71
N ASN A 181 1.29 -9.58 3.85
CA ASN A 181 0.08 -9.79 4.63
C ASN A 181 -1.04 -8.79 4.33
N THR A 182 -0.83 -7.84 3.43
CA THR A 182 -1.84 -6.84 3.05
C THR A 182 -2.04 -6.81 1.54
N ASN A 183 -3.14 -6.20 1.08
CA ASN A 183 -3.40 -5.96 -0.35
C ASN A 183 -3.11 -4.51 -0.77
N ILE A 184 -2.42 -3.73 0.08
CA ILE A 184 -2.19 -2.31 -0.21
C ILE A 184 -1.12 -2.12 -1.29
N ILE A 185 -0.14 -3.01 -1.32
CA ILE A 185 0.94 -3.02 -2.32
C ILE A 185 0.79 -4.27 -3.16
N ARG A 186 0.63 -4.09 -4.48
CA ARG A 186 0.53 -5.16 -5.47
C ARG A 186 1.51 -4.89 -6.61
N GLY A 187 1.66 -5.87 -7.51
CA GLY A 187 2.63 -5.81 -8.58
C GLY A 187 4.06 -5.97 -8.09
N TYR A 188 5.02 -5.45 -8.83
CA TYR A 188 6.41 -5.47 -8.42
C TYR A 188 6.68 -4.46 -7.33
N ALA A 189 7.18 -4.94 -6.21
CA ALA A 189 7.45 -4.11 -5.05
C ALA A 189 8.75 -4.50 -4.32
N LYS A 190 9.32 -3.54 -3.67
CA LYS A 190 10.40 -3.62 -2.67
C LYS A 190 9.93 -2.88 -1.41
N PRO A 191 10.58 -3.07 -0.27
CA PRO A 191 10.20 -2.34 0.95
C PRO A 191 10.11 -0.81 0.79
N TYR A 192 10.89 -0.22 -0.10
CA TYR A 192 10.98 1.24 -0.30
C TYR A 192 10.21 1.77 -1.50
N TYR A 193 9.70 0.92 -2.40
CA TYR A 193 8.89 1.35 -3.53
C TYR A 193 8.03 0.24 -4.12
N PHE A 194 7.02 0.63 -4.85
CA PHE A 194 6.22 -0.26 -5.68
C PHE A 194 5.91 0.39 -7.04
N ILE A 195 5.55 -0.47 -8.01
CA ILE A 195 5.21 -0.04 -9.37
C ILE A 195 3.72 -0.26 -9.59
N SER A 196 3.07 0.73 -10.17
CA SER A 196 1.74 0.57 -10.77
C SER A 196 1.74 1.01 -12.23
N ILE A 197 0.93 0.36 -13.04
CA ILE A 197 0.83 0.60 -14.48
C ILE A 197 -0.61 0.89 -14.82
N GLY A 198 -0.84 1.90 -15.65
CA GLY A 198 -2.18 2.24 -16.13
C GLY A 198 -2.81 1.07 -16.91
N SER A 199 -4.11 0.89 -16.76
CA SER A 199 -4.86 -0.17 -17.46
C SER A 199 -4.61 -0.16 -18.96
N TYR A 200 -4.51 -1.34 -19.55
CA TYR A 200 -4.27 -1.59 -21.00
C TYR A 200 -2.93 -1.11 -21.56
N THR A 201 -2.06 -0.56 -20.74
CA THR A 201 -0.78 0.03 -21.18
C THR A 201 0.18 -1.02 -21.74
N MET A 202 0.18 -2.23 -21.19
CA MET A 202 1.09 -3.31 -21.56
C MET A 202 0.41 -4.62 -21.96
N ASP A 203 -0.83 -4.59 -22.44
CA ASP A 203 -1.59 -5.81 -22.78
C ASP A 203 -0.88 -6.67 -23.84
N GLU A 204 -0.28 -6.04 -24.86
CA GLU A 204 0.47 -6.80 -25.87
C GLU A 204 1.71 -7.50 -25.26
N LEU A 205 2.35 -6.90 -24.26
CA LEU A 205 3.46 -7.56 -23.55
C LEU A 205 2.96 -8.74 -22.71
N PHE A 206 1.83 -8.58 -22.04
CA PHE A 206 1.17 -9.64 -21.29
C PHE A 206 0.79 -10.81 -22.22
N ASP A 207 0.18 -10.54 -23.37
CA ASP A 207 -0.12 -11.55 -24.38
C ASP A 207 1.11 -12.32 -24.87
N ARG A 208 2.24 -11.64 -25.01
CA ARG A 208 3.53 -12.27 -25.37
C ARG A 208 4.04 -13.17 -24.27
N TYR A 209 3.91 -12.74 -23.02
CA TYR A 209 4.22 -13.56 -21.87
C TYR A 209 3.32 -14.80 -21.82
N MET A 210 2.01 -14.67 -21.97
CA MET A 210 1.08 -15.78 -21.95
C MET A 210 1.35 -16.84 -23.06
N LYS A 211 1.82 -16.40 -24.23
CA LYS A 211 2.28 -17.29 -25.32
C LYS A 211 3.64 -17.94 -25.03
N ASN A 212 4.49 -17.31 -24.26
CA ASN A 212 5.81 -17.79 -23.88
C ASN A 212 6.19 -17.33 -22.46
N PRO A 213 5.75 -18.05 -21.42
CA PRO A 213 6.00 -17.67 -20.02
C PRO A 213 7.49 -17.64 -19.63
N THR A 214 8.36 -18.27 -20.44
CA THR A 214 9.81 -18.22 -20.24
C THR A 214 10.51 -17.11 -21.04
N ILE A 215 9.76 -16.10 -21.47
CA ILE A 215 10.30 -14.95 -22.20
C ILE A 215 11.41 -14.28 -21.39
N ASN A 216 12.58 -14.07 -21.99
CA ASN A 216 13.72 -13.51 -21.28
C ASN A 216 13.74 -11.97 -21.31
N LYS A 217 14.45 -11.36 -20.35
CA LYS A 217 14.55 -9.91 -20.17
C LYS A 217 14.99 -9.15 -21.44
N LYS A 218 15.88 -9.75 -22.27
CA LYS A 218 16.34 -9.09 -23.50
C LYS A 218 15.22 -8.94 -24.52
N LYS A 219 14.36 -9.95 -24.67
CA LYS A 219 13.20 -9.89 -25.58
C LYS A 219 12.15 -8.91 -25.09
N ILE A 220 11.91 -8.85 -23.77
CA ILE A 220 10.98 -7.89 -23.15
C ILE A 220 11.51 -6.46 -23.36
N LYS A 221 12.79 -6.18 -23.01
CA LYS A 221 13.42 -4.86 -23.20
C LYS A 221 13.38 -4.41 -24.65
N LYS A 222 13.69 -5.33 -25.61
CA LYS A 222 13.59 -5.03 -27.05
C LYS A 222 12.16 -4.65 -27.46
N PHE A 223 11.17 -5.36 -26.95
CA PHE A 223 9.75 -5.06 -27.23
C PHE A 223 9.40 -3.65 -26.72
N LEU A 224 9.71 -3.33 -25.45
CA LEU A 224 9.43 -2.02 -24.83
C LEU A 224 10.17 -0.87 -25.54
N ILE A 225 11.40 -1.09 -26.05
CA ILE A 225 12.11 -0.10 -26.85
C ILE A 225 11.41 0.14 -28.20
N SER A 226 10.87 -0.90 -28.83
CA SER A 226 10.17 -0.79 -30.12
C SER A 226 8.73 -0.27 -29.99
N ASN A 227 8.15 -0.40 -28.79
CA ASN A 227 6.80 0.05 -28.44
C ASN A 227 6.92 0.87 -27.13
N PRO A 228 7.43 2.10 -27.22
CA PRO A 228 7.67 2.91 -26.02
C PRO A 228 6.34 3.26 -25.36
N ILE A 229 6.34 3.14 -24.05
CA ILE A 229 5.24 3.50 -23.19
C ILE A 229 5.50 4.92 -22.68
N ASP A 230 4.47 5.73 -22.65
CA ASP A 230 4.55 7.05 -22.03
C ASP A 230 4.88 6.88 -20.54
N PRO A 231 5.96 7.48 -20.03
CA PRO A 231 6.36 7.37 -18.64
C PRO A 231 5.26 7.75 -17.63
N GLU A 232 4.32 8.59 -18.00
CA GLU A 232 3.20 8.98 -17.12
C GLU A 232 2.27 7.81 -16.76
N TYR A 233 2.22 6.75 -17.58
CA TYR A 233 1.43 5.55 -17.28
C TYR A 233 2.14 4.52 -16.39
N ILE A 234 3.40 4.78 -16.04
CA ILE A 234 4.18 3.90 -15.15
C ILE A 234 4.51 4.68 -13.89
N THR A 235 3.80 4.44 -12.81
CA THR A 235 4.06 5.10 -11.53
C THR A 235 5.02 4.26 -10.69
N ILE A 236 6.10 4.88 -10.23
CA ILE A 236 7.04 4.33 -9.25
C ILE A 236 6.88 5.13 -7.96
N SER A 237 6.23 4.54 -6.97
CA SER A 237 5.96 5.19 -5.69
C SER A 237 7.03 4.81 -4.69
N ILE A 238 7.88 5.77 -4.30
CA ILE A 238 8.90 5.61 -3.25
C ILE A 238 8.27 6.04 -1.94
N GLU A 239 8.38 5.19 -0.92
CA GLU A 239 7.78 5.45 0.39
C GLU A 239 8.77 5.11 1.51
N PHE A 240 8.98 6.09 2.38
CA PHE A 240 9.75 5.96 3.62
C PHE A 240 8.96 6.48 4.81
N PHE A 241 9.37 6.04 5.97
CA PHE A 241 8.86 6.47 7.27
C PHE A 241 10.00 7.00 8.12
N MET A 242 9.73 7.94 9.01
CA MET A 242 10.69 8.34 10.02
C MET A 242 10.99 7.15 10.94
N GLU A 243 12.26 6.96 11.33
CA GLU A 243 12.67 5.86 12.20
C GLU A 243 12.18 6.04 13.64
N ALA A 244 12.21 7.27 14.14
CA ALA A 244 11.80 7.59 15.50
C ALA A 244 10.31 7.85 15.62
N LYS A 245 9.70 7.39 16.73
CA LYS A 245 8.30 7.70 17.09
C LYS A 245 8.15 9.19 17.42
N ASP A 246 6.93 9.71 17.26
CA ASP A 246 6.57 11.09 17.60
C ASP A 246 7.42 12.17 16.90
N VAL A 247 7.93 11.86 15.71
CA VAL A 247 8.73 12.76 14.87
C VAL A 247 7.99 13.03 13.57
N GLU A 248 7.76 14.30 13.27
CA GLU A 248 7.19 14.74 12.00
C GLU A 248 8.15 14.42 10.83
N PRO A 249 7.64 14.21 9.61
CA PRO A 249 8.44 13.98 8.42
C PRO A 249 9.50 15.09 8.20
N ASP A 250 10.77 14.71 8.05
CA ASP A 250 11.87 15.68 7.89
C ASP A 250 11.91 16.26 6.47
N GLN A 251 11.58 17.55 6.36
CA GLN A 251 11.56 18.27 5.09
C GLN A 251 12.93 18.30 4.37
N LYS A 252 14.04 18.25 5.10
CA LYS A 252 15.39 18.30 4.50
C LYS A 252 15.72 16.95 3.83
N ILE A 253 15.42 15.86 4.52
CA ILE A 253 15.58 14.50 3.98
C ILE A 253 14.67 14.34 2.76
N PHE A 254 13.40 14.73 2.87
CA PHE A 254 12.47 14.70 1.75
C PHE A 254 12.98 15.48 0.52
N ASN A 255 13.39 16.74 0.72
CA ASN A 255 13.89 17.58 -0.37
C ASN A 255 15.17 17.02 -1.00
N MET A 256 16.02 16.36 -0.22
CA MET A 256 17.21 15.67 -0.72
C MET A 256 16.81 14.51 -1.63
N ILE A 257 15.89 13.64 -1.19
CA ILE A 257 15.41 12.50 -2.00
C ILE A 257 14.80 13.00 -3.31
N VAL A 258 13.93 14.02 -3.24
CA VAL A 258 13.30 14.62 -4.43
C VAL A 258 14.35 15.17 -5.40
N LYS A 259 15.36 15.85 -4.90
CA LYS A 259 16.45 16.39 -5.71
C LYS A 259 17.26 15.26 -6.37
N ASP A 260 17.66 14.28 -5.57
CA ASP A 260 18.50 13.18 -6.06
C ASP A 260 17.76 12.36 -7.14
N ILE A 261 16.50 12.02 -6.93
CA ILE A 261 15.67 11.34 -7.94
C ILE A 261 15.57 12.19 -9.22
N LYS A 262 15.43 13.52 -9.13
CA LYS A 262 15.43 14.40 -10.30
C LYS A 262 16.76 14.37 -11.06
N GLU A 263 17.88 14.28 -10.37
CA GLU A 263 19.23 14.34 -10.94
C GLU A 263 19.73 12.98 -11.45
N MET A 264 19.28 11.85 -10.88
CA MET A 264 19.68 10.51 -11.32
C MET A 264 19.27 10.24 -12.78
N ALA A 265 20.20 9.75 -13.60
CA ALA A 265 19.95 9.42 -15.01
C ALA A 265 19.67 7.92 -15.23
N ASP A 266 20.36 7.05 -14.48
CA ASP A 266 20.37 5.60 -14.72
C ASP A 266 19.38 4.85 -13.83
N ILE A 267 18.15 5.37 -13.71
CA ILE A 267 17.02 4.75 -13.01
C ILE A 267 15.87 4.48 -13.96
N PRO A 268 14.90 3.61 -13.60
CA PRO A 268 13.80 3.27 -14.49
C PRO A 268 13.02 4.48 -14.98
N LYS A 269 12.55 4.44 -16.21
CA LYS A 269 11.63 5.43 -16.76
C LYS A 269 10.29 5.35 -16.03
N GLY A 270 9.61 6.48 -15.89
CA GLY A 270 8.30 6.51 -15.22
C GLY A 270 8.02 7.81 -14.50
N SER A 271 6.85 7.87 -13.90
CA SER A 271 6.34 8.95 -13.07
C SER A 271 6.63 8.61 -11.60
N TYR A 272 7.54 9.32 -10.97
CA TYR A 272 7.93 9.08 -9.59
C TYR A 272 7.08 9.88 -8.62
N SER A 273 6.42 9.18 -7.72
CA SER A 273 5.82 9.75 -6.51
C SER A 273 6.70 9.43 -5.31
N ILE A 274 6.90 10.40 -4.42
CA ILE A 274 7.76 10.23 -3.25
C ILE A 274 6.97 10.63 -2.02
N PHE A 275 6.96 9.76 -1.01
CA PHE A 275 6.30 9.95 0.28
C PHE A 275 7.32 9.76 1.39
N LEU A 276 7.33 10.69 2.33
CA LEU A 276 8.01 10.54 3.61
C LEU A 276 6.96 10.72 4.71
N ASN A 277 6.68 9.64 5.41
CA ASN A 277 5.69 9.59 6.49
C ASN A 277 6.36 9.81 7.85
N ASP A 278 5.55 10.14 8.87
CA ASP A 278 5.96 9.93 10.26
C ASP A 278 6.19 8.43 10.56
N ASN A 279 6.37 8.05 11.82
CA ASN A 279 6.59 6.65 12.17
C ASN A 279 5.30 5.83 12.31
N ASP A 280 4.14 6.50 12.30
CA ASP A 280 2.84 5.89 12.59
C ASP A 280 2.18 5.31 11.32
N ILE A 281 1.85 4.02 11.36
CA ILE A 281 1.08 3.33 10.32
C ILE A 281 -0.26 2.86 10.89
N ASN A 282 -1.34 3.10 10.17
CA ASN A 282 -2.67 2.64 10.56
C ASN A 282 -2.82 1.13 10.34
N LYS A 283 -3.10 0.37 11.39
CA LYS A 283 -3.20 -1.11 11.34
C LYS A 283 -4.23 -1.60 10.33
N GLN A 284 -5.36 -0.91 10.21
CA GLN A 284 -6.48 -1.38 9.37
C GLN A 284 -6.29 -1.04 7.89
N THR A 285 -5.61 0.06 7.58
CA THR A 285 -5.46 0.54 6.20
C THR A 285 -4.04 0.40 5.66
N ALA A 286 -3.07 0.12 6.53
CA ALA A 286 -1.63 0.12 6.23
C ALA A 286 -1.12 1.44 5.63
N MET A 287 -1.76 2.57 5.96
CA MET A 287 -1.37 3.91 5.50
C MET A 287 -0.69 4.69 6.62
N GLY A 288 0.33 5.48 6.25
CA GLY A 288 0.96 6.42 7.17
C GLY A 288 -0.04 7.48 7.68
N LYS A 289 0.21 8.02 8.88
CA LYS A 289 -0.66 9.01 9.53
C LYS A 289 -0.45 10.41 8.95
N ASN A 290 0.79 10.87 8.89
CA ASN A 290 1.18 12.15 8.33
C ASN A 290 2.29 11.95 7.30
N ALA A 291 2.18 12.62 6.15
CA ALA A 291 3.16 12.53 5.09
C ALA A 291 3.45 13.90 4.46
N ILE A 292 4.70 14.10 4.08
CA ILE A 292 5.06 15.07 3.05
C ILE A 292 5.31 14.31 1.75
N SER A 293 4.83 14.86 0.64
CA SER A 293 4.88 14.13 -0.62
C SER A 293 5.04 15.02 -1.86
N VAL A 294 5.54 14.42 -2.92
CA VAL A 294 5.41 14.88 -4.30
C VAL A 294 4.79 13.73 -5.10
N SER A 295 3.68 13.98 -5.74
CA SER A 295 2.91 13.00 -6.51
C SER A 295 2.08 13.70 -7.57
N TYR A 296 1.30 12.95 -8.35
CA TYR A 296 0.42 13.55 -9.36
C TYR A 296 -0.38 14.75 -8.78
N PRO A 297 -0.48 15.91 -9.50
CA PRO A 297 0.05 16.13 -10.86
C PRO A 297 1.54 16.55 -10.92
N ASP A 298 2.22 16.72 -9.79
CA ASP A 298 3.58 17.28 -9.69
C ASP A 298 4.67 16.17 -9.62
N SER A 299 4.34 14.94 -10.05
CA SER A 299 5.27 13.80 -10.09
C SER A 299 6.54 14.11 -10.90
N ILE A 300 7.64 13.44 -10.56
CA ILE A 300 8.91 13.56 -11.29
C ILE A 300 8.89 12.60 -12.48
N ILE A 301 8.86 13.13 -13.70
CA ILE A 301 8.87 12.30 -14.91
C ILE A 301 10.33 12.00 -15.32
N LYS A 302 10.63 10.71 -15.54
CA LYS A 302 11.91 10.20 -16.07
C LYS A 302 11.65 9.57 -17.44
N GLU A 303 12.26 10.15 -18.50
CA GLU A 303 12.14 9.73 -19.90
C GLU A 303 13.23 8.75 -20.35
#